data_097015be714b1eb528eb65973c0bf9fe
#
_entry.id   097015be714b1eb528eb65973c0bf9fe
#
_cell.length_a   1.000
_cell.length_b   1.000
_cell.length_c   1.000
_cell.angle_alpha   90.00
_cell.angle_beta   90.00
_cell.angle_gamma   90.00
#
_symmetry.space_group_name_H-M   'P 1'
#
loop_
_entity.id
_entity.type
_entity.pdbx_description
1 polymer ?
#
loop_
_entity_poly.entity_id
_entity_poly.type
_entity_poly.pdbx_seq_one_letter_code
_entity_poly.pdbx_strand_id
1 'polypeptide(L)'
;MSDLFGHTRSVLRPRYALITPPGLVRAPLPGWPGAACAVVISPAMGARFAQIHVTLPPGAQGHGQRRREELLLYVRAGAVAIRVADQRATLSAGGYAYVPPGAVYSLQPEGGAAELLVFQRAFTPLAGVPAPEPLFGQEQDLVGVPFLGDEAALLKTLLPDIPAFDMAVNIFTFMPGATLPMVETHLMEHGMLMLNGQGIYRLADDWHPVQAGDAIWMAPFCPQWFVATGKTPARYIYYKDVNRDALVSP
;
A
#
# COMPACT_ATOMS: atom_id res chain seq x y z
N MET A 1 1.13 31.09 6.53
CA MET A 1 1.67 31.45 5.19
C MET A 1 2.27 30.18 4.63
N SER A 2 1.72 29.64 3.54
CA SER A 2 2.40 28.56 2.82
C SER A 2 3.65 29.19 2.18
N ASP A 3 4.82 28.67 2.54
CA ASP A 3 6.06 29.06 1.91
C ASP A 3 5.98 28.64 0.42
N LEU A 4 6.06 29.61 -0.48
CA LEU A 4 5.99 29.38 -1.93
C LEU A 4 7.16 28.49 -2.41
N PHE A 5 8.22 28.42 -1.65
CA PHE A 5 9.42 27.61 -1.91
C PHE A 5 9.48 26.38 -1.01
N GLY A 6 8.31 25.86 -0.57
CA GLY A 6 8.16 24.80 0.42
C GLY A 6 9.25 23.73 0.34
N HIS A 7 9.94 23.53 1.43
CA HIS A 7 10.95 22.50 1.54
C HIS A 7 10.27 21.14 1.69
N THR A 8 10.33 20.32 0.66
CA THR A 8 9.90 18.93 0.73
C THR A 8 11.12 18.01 0.87
N ARG A 9 10.95 16.91 1.64
CA ARG A 9 11.92 15.81 1.66
C ARG A 9 11.70 14.83 0.50
N SER A 10 10.73 15.10 -0.39
CA SER A 10 10.44 14.23 -1.52
C SER A 10 11.62 14.16 -2.48
N VAL A 11 11.93 12.94 -2.90
CA VAL A 11 13.03 12.63 -3.83
C VAL A 11 12.52 11.67 -4.87
N LEU A 12 12.81 11.94 -6.14
CA LEU A 12 12.54 11.04 -7.25
C LEU A 12 13.87 10.63 -7.90
N ARG A 13 14.09 9.34 -8.05
CA ARG A 13 15.26 8.72 -8.69
C ARG A 13 14.81 7.63 -9.66
N PRO A 14 15.64 7.18 -10.59
CA PRO A 14 15.26 6.14 -11.55
C PRO A 14 14.83 4.81 -10.93
N ARG A 15 15.32 4.49 -9.72
CA ARG A 15 15.08 3.20 -9.08
C ARG A 15 14.25 3.28 -7.81
N TYR A 16 13.94 4.48 -7.32
CA TYR A 16 13.09 4.69 -6.15
C TYR A 16 12.49 6.10 -6.11
N ALA A 17 11.46 6.26 -5.31
CA ALA A 17 10.94 7.57 -4.92
C ALA A 17 10.61 7.58 -3.43
N LEU A 18 10.92 8.69 -2.77
CA LEU A 18 10.38 9.05 -1.46
C LEU A 18 9.42 10.22 -1.68
N ILE A 19 8.15 10.04 -1.36
CA ILE A 19 7.10 11.05 -1.50
C ILE A 19 6.57 11.39 -0.11
N THR A 20 6.72 12.62 0.29
CA THR A 20 6.36 13.08 1.63
C THR A 20 5.08 13.91 1.62
N PRO A 21 4.31 13.97 2.74
CA PRO A 21 3.02 14.64 2.79
C PRO A 21 2.98 16.08 2.24
N PRO A 22 4.00 16.92 2.47
CA PRO A 22 4.01 18.29 1.91
C PRO A 22 4.04 18.36 0.39
N GLY A 23 4.47 17.28 -0.29
CA GLY A 23 4.50 17.19 -1.76
C GLY A 23 3.22 16.61 -2.38
N LEU A 24 2.22 16.23 -1.58
CA LEU A 24 1.02 15.59 -2.10
C LEU A 24 0.04 16.61 -2.69
N VAL A 25 -0.25 16.47 -3.98
CA VAL A 25 -1.29 17.21 -4.67
C VAL A 25 -2.57 16.37 -4.69
N ARG A 26 -3.67 16.92 -4.16
CA ARG A 26 -4.98 16.27 -4.14
C ARG A 26 -5.83 16.78 -5.31
N ALA A 27 -6.45 15.85 -6.02
CA ALA A 27 -7.32 16.13 -7.15
C ALA A 27 -8.50 15.14 -7.19
N PRO A 28 -9.62 15.49 -7.81
CA PRO A 28 -10.67 14.52 -8.14
C PRO A 28 -10.12 13.43 -9.08
N LEU A 29 -10.55 12.19 -8.87
CA LEU A 29 -10.26 11.08 -9.78
C LEU A 29 -11.57 10.45 -10.29
N PRO A 30 -11.59 9.94 -11.55
CA PRO A 30 -12.71 9.15 -12.06
C PRO A 30 -13.03 7.96 -11.13
N GLY A 31 -14.33 7.78 -10.83
CA GLY A 31 -14.79 6.75 -9.90
C GLY A 31 -14.73 7.15 -8.42
N TRP A 32 -14.30 8.37 -8.09
CA TRP A 32 -14.21 8.90 -6.72
C TRP A 32 -14.93 10.24 -6.55
N PRO A 33 -16.25 10.34 -6.86
CA PRO A 33 -16.98 11.60 -6.76
C PRO A 33 -17.00 12.12 -5.31
N GLY A 34 -16.69 13.40 -5.15
CA GLY A 34 -16.63 14.09 -3.86
C GLY A 34 -15.39 13.77 -3.02
N ALA A 35 -14.53 12.83 -3.44
CA ALA A 35 -13.29 12.51 -2.75
C ALA A 35 -12.13 13.42 -3.17
N ALA A 36 -11.15 13.56 -2.28
CA ALA A 36 -9.86 14.18 -2.56
C ALA A 36 -8.78 13.09 -2.64
N CYS A 37 -8.23 12.87 -3.85
CA CYS A 37 -7.29 11.80 -4.12
C CYS A 37 -5.89 12.35 -4.40
N ALA A 38 -4.85 11.74 -3.83
CA ALA A 38 -3.46 11.97 -4.20
C ALA A 38 -2.88 10.69 -4.80
N VAL A 39 -2.53 10.72 -6.09
CA VAL A 39 -1.78 9.64 -6.74
C VAL A 39 -0.31 9.81 -6.35
N VAL A 40 0.18 8.90 -5.51
CA VAL A 40 1.51 8.98 -4.90
C VAL A 40 2.53 8.22 -5.72
N ILE A 41 2.14 7.06 -6.22
CA ILE A 41 2.93 6.22 -7.12
C ILE A 41 2.06 5.90 -8.33
N SER A 42 2.65 5.93 -9.52
CA SER A 42 1.92 5.64 -10.76
C SER A 42 2.83 5.08 -11.85
N PRO A 43 2.27 4.46 -12.88
CA PRO A 43 3.03 3.98 -14.03
C PRO A 43 3.85 5.07 -14.75
N ALA A 44 3.46 6.34 -14.65
CA ALA A 44 4.25 7.45 -15.20
C ALA A 44 5.63 7.61 -14.54
N MET A 45 5.83 7.05 -13.34
CA MET A 45 7.11 7.01 -12.63
C MET A 45 7.94 5.77 -12.98
N GLY A 46 7.41 4.83 -13.76
CA GLY A 46 8.01 3.53 -14.05
C GLY A 46 7.51 2.38 -13.18
N ALA A 47 6.59 2.62 -12.26
CA ALA A 47 5.95 1.57 -11.46
C ALA A 47 4.96 0.74 -12.29
N ARG A 48 4.71 -0.51 -11.89
CA ARG A 48 3.70 -1.38 -12.53
C ARG A 48 2.35 -1.36 -11.81
N PHE A 49 2.17 -0.43 -10.87
CA PHE A 49 0.96 -0.23 -10.06
C PHE A 49 0.74 1.26 -9.78
N ALA A 50 -0.41 1.58 -9.20
CA ALA A 50 -0.68 2.89 -8.61
C ALA A 50 -0.91 2.76 -7.11
N GLN A 51 -0.37 3.72 -6.34
CA GLN A 51 -0.68 3.92 -4.93
C GLN A 51 -1.39 5.26 -4.80
N ILE A 52 -2.59 5.22 -4.21
CA ILE A 52 -3.47 6.39 -4.12
C ILE A 52 -3.89 6.58 -2.67
N HIS A 53 -3.72 7.79 -2.16
CA HIS A 53 -4.28 8.21 -0.88
C HIS A 53 -5.61 8.90 -1.15
N VAL A 54 -6.67 8.43 -0.50
CA VAL A 54 -8.04 8.93 -0.71
C VAL A 54 -8.58 9.47 0.61
N THR A 55 -9.09 10.69 0.58
CA THR A 55 -9.88 11.26 1.66
C THR A 55 -11.34 11.32 1.19
N LEU A 56 -12.23 10.70 1.96
CA LEU A 56 -13.67 10.63 1.71
C LEU A 56 -14.39 11.49 2.76
N PRO A 57 -14.74 12.74 2.47
CA PRO A 57 -15.66 13.48 3.32
C PRO A 57 -17.06 12.85 3.30
N PRO A 58 -17.95 13.18 4.25
CA PRO A 58 -19.33 12.75 4.21
C PRO A 58 -20.01 13.06 2.86
N GLY A 59 -20.69 12.07 2.29
CA GLY A 59 -21.34 12.17 0.98
C GLY A 59 -20.44 11.84 -0.22
N ALA A 60 -19.13 11.73 -0.04
CA ALA A 60 -18.24 11.22 -1.08
C ALA A 60 -18.47 9.73 -1.33
N GLN A 61 -18.06 9.26 -2.49
CA GLN A 61 -18.20 7.86 -2.89
C GLN A 61 -16.95 7.38 -3.63
N GLY A 62 -16.74 6.07 -3.60
CA GLY A 62 -15.84 5.38 -4.50
C GLY A 62 -16.61 4.27 -5.22
N HIS A 63 -16.45 4.15 -6.52
CA HIS A 63 -17.10 3.09 -7.29
C HIS A 63 -16.37 2.79 -8.60
N GLY A 64 -16.55 1.61 -9.11
CA GLY A 64 -16.02 1.24 -10.42
C GLY A 64 -16.23 -0.22 -10.76
N GLN A 65 -15.93 -0.52 -12.01
CA GLN A 65 -15.71 -1.85 -12.52
C GLN A 65 -14.46 -1.79 -13.41
N ARG A 66 -13.43 -2.46 -13.00
CA ARG A 66 -12.18 -2.47 -13.75
C ARG A 66 -11.95 -3.84 -14.34
N ARG A 67 -12.01 -3.94 -15.67
CA ARG A 67 -12.01 -5.24 -16.36
C ARG A 67 -10.71 -6.02 -16.18
N ARG A 68 -9.60 -5.33 -16.01
CA ARG A 68 -8.25 -5.94 -15.94
C ARG A 68 -7.49 -5.61 -14.68
N GLU A 69 -7.90 -4.58 -13.95
CA GLU A 69 -7.21 -4.17 -12.73
C GLU A 69 -7.86 -4.82 -11.51
N GLU A 70 -7.03 -5.07 -10.55
CA GLU A 70 -7.39 -5.45 -9.19
C GLU A 70 -7.02 -4.31 -8.23
N LEU A 71 -7.69 -4.25 -7.09
CA LEU A 71 -7.42 -3.26 -6.06
C LEU A 71 -7.32 -3.92 -4.69
N LEU A 72 -6.44 -3.37 -3.85
CA LEU A 72 -6.56 -3.53 -2.41
C LEU A 72 -6.81 -2.16 -1.80
N LEU A 73 -7.88 -2.05 -1.00
CA LEU A 73 -8.23 -0.86 -0.24
C LEU A 73 -7.94 -1.15 1.24
N TYR A 74 -7.25 -0.23 1.91
CA TYR A 74 -6.97 -0.29 3.34
C TYR A 74 -7.49 0.99 4.00
N VAL A 75 -8.29 0.85 5.06
CA VAL A 75 -8.86 1.98 5.82
C VAL A 75 -7.83 2.46 6.82
N ARG A 76 -7.33 3.67 6.63
CA ARG A 76 -6.36 4.32 7.52
C ARG A 76 -7.02 4.99 8.72
N ALA A 77 -8.18 5.61 8.50
CA ALA A 77 -8.95 6.30 9.52
C ALA A 77 -10.44 6.33 9.16
N GLY A 78 -11.30 6.45 10.15
CA GLY A 78 -12.75 6.41 9.96
C GLY A 78 -13.28 5.03 9.65
N ALA A 79 -14.41 4.98 8.95
CA ALA A 79 -15.05 3.75 8.51
C ALA A 79 -15.67 3.92 7.13
N VAL A 80 -15.82 2.82 6.39
CA VAL A 80 -16.49 2.77 5.10
C VAL A 80 -17.44 1.58 5.01
N ALA A 81 -18.63 1.79 4.49
CA ALA A 81 -19.47 0.74 3.98
C ALA A 81 -19.03 0.43 2.55
N ILE A 82 -18.69 -0.82 2.27
CA ILE A 82 -18.19 -1.28 0.97
C ILE A 82 -19.00 -2.47 0.46
N ARG A 83 -19.20 -2.50 -0.85
CA ARG A 83 -19.72 -3.64 -1.59
C ARG A 83 -18.73 -4.02 -2.68
N VAL A 84 -18.43 -5.32 -2.82
CA VAL A 84 -17.66 -5.89 -3.92
C VAL A 84 -18.44 -7.07 -4.46
N ALA A 85 -18.82 -7.02 -5.73
CA ALA A 85 -19.80 -7.95 -6.33
C ALA A 85 -21.07 -8.06 -5.46
N ASP A 86 -21.40 -9.22 -4.95
CA ASP A 86 -22.57 -9.45 -4.09
C ASP A 86 -22.27 -9.39 -2.59
N GLN A 87 -21.00 -9.30 -2.23
CA GLN A 87 -20.56 -9.24 -0.83
C GLN A 87 -20.54 -7.80 -0.30
N ARG A 88 -20.82 -7.63 1.00
CA ARG A 88 -20.85 -6.33 1.68
C ARG A 88 -20.13 -6.43 3.02
N ALA A 89 -19.47 -5.34 3.40
CA ALA A 89 -18.83 -5.20 4.69
C ALA A 89 -18.84 -3.72 5.15
N THR A 90 -18.75 -3.50 6.45
CA THR A 90 -18.31 -2.22 7.04
C THR A 90 -16.90 -2.41 7.55
N LEU A 91 -15.98 -1.59 7.07
CA LEU A 91 -14.56 -1.64 7.42
C LEU A 91 -14.21 -0.40 8.22
N SER A 92 -13.74 -0.58 9.43
CA SER A 92 -13.14 0.48 10.27
C SER A 92 -11.64 0.62 10.01
N ALA A 93 -10.98 1.54 10.71
CA ALA A 93 -9.53 1.69 10.63
C ALA A 93 -8.81 0.34 10.85
N GLY A 94 -7.86 0.00 9.98
CA GLY A 94 -7.22 -1.31 9.89
C GLY A 94 -7.98 -2.35 9.07
N GLY A 95 -9.22 -2.04 8.65
CA GLY A 95 -9.99 -2.90 7.73
C GLY A 95 -9.47 -2.80 6.30
N TYR A 96 -9.58 -3.89 5.55
CA TYR A 96 -9.15 -3.92 4.15
C TYR A 96 -10.09 -4.76 3.29
N ALA A 97 -10.10 -4.45 2.00
CA ALA A 97 -10.85 -5.20 1.00
C ALA A 97 -9.99 -5.42 -0.25
N TYR A 98 -10.04 -6.62 -0.79
CA TYR A 98 -9.52 -6.94 -2.11
C TYR A 98 -10.68 -6.98 -3.11
N VAL A 99 -10.49 -6.26 -4.21
CA VAL A 99 -11.42 -6.21 -5.34
C VAL A 99 -10.76 -6.91 -6.52
N PRO A 100 -11.22 -8.12 -6.90
CA PRO A 100 -10.64 -8.86 -8.00
C PRO A 100 -10.92 -8.21 -9.36
N PRO A 101 -10.17 -8.58 -10.42
CA PRO A 101 -10.41 -8.08 -11.76
C PRO A 101 -11.84 -8.40 -12.23
N GLY A 102 -12.49 -7.43 -12.86
CA GLY A 102 -13.86 -7.57 -13.37
C GLY A 102 -14.97 -7.31 -12.35
N ALA A 103 -14.68 -7.33 -11.06
CA ALA A 103 -15.68 -7.08 -10.03
C ALA A 103 -16.15 -5.61 -10.02
N VAL A 104 -17.45 -5.43 -9.84
CA VAL A 104 -18.04 -4.12 -9.54
C VAL A 104 -17.88 -3.84 -8.05
N TYR A 105 -17.41 -2.65 -7.71
CA TYR A 105 -17.35 -2.21 -6.32
C TYR A 105 -17.99 -0.84 -6.12
N SER A 106 -18.48 -0.60 -4.92
CA SER A 106 -18.91 0.71 -4.44
C SER A 106 -18.61 0.84 -2.96
N LEU A 107 -18.26 2.03 -2.53
CA LEU A 107 -18.04 2.35 -1.13
C LEU A 107 -18.41 3.79 -0.81
N GLN A 108 -18.70 4.03 0.45
CA GLN A 108 -18.97 5.35 1.01
C GLN A 108 -18.48 5.43 2.46
N PRO A 109 -18.11 6.61 2.94
CA PRO A 109 -17.75 6.77 4.35
C PRO A 109 -18.98 6.55 5.23
N GLU A 110 -18.76 5.99 6.42
CA GLU A 110 -19.79 5.71 7.42
C GLU A 110 -19.47 6.43 8.73
N GLY A 111 -20.44 7.15 9.27
CA GLY A 111 -20.31 7.86 10.55
C GLY A 111 -19.41 9.10 10.54
N GLY A 112 -18.84 9.49 9.39
CA GLY A 112 -17.95 10.64 9.29
C GLY A 112 -17.04 10.57 8.07
N ALA A 113 -15.94 11.30 8.07
CA ALA A 113 -14.93 11.21 7.02
C ALA A 113 -14.08 9.94 7.18
N ALA A 114 -13.59 9.40 6.06
CA ALA A 114 -12.67 8.26 6.06
C ALA A 114 -11.42 8.54 5.22
N GLU A 115 -10.32 7.90 5.57
CA GLU A 115 -9.08 7.93 4.82
C GLU A 115 -8.71 6.52 4.36
N LEU A 116 -8.40 6.38 3.06
CA LEU A 116 -8.01 5.11 2.47
C LEU A 116 -6.62 5.19 1.85
N LEU A 117 -5.94 4.06 1.86
CA LEU A 117 -4.84 3.73 0.98
C LEU A 117 -5.35 2.72 -0.04
N VAL A 118 -5.08 2.98 -1.31
CA VAL A 118 -5.48 2.09 -2.42
C VAL A 118 -4.24 1.70 -3.21
N PHE A 119 -4.02 0.40 -3.35
CA PHE A 119 -3.12 -0.17 -4.34
C PHE A 119 -3.94 -0.68 -5.51
N GLN A 120 -3.56 -0.32 -6.72
CA GLN A 120 -4.24 -0.71 -7.96
C GLN A 120 -3.20 -1.14 -8.99
N ARG A 121 -3.42 -2.30 -9.59
CA ARG A 121 -2.57 -2.80 -10.69
C ARG A 121 -3.38 -3.58 -11.72
N ALA A 122 -2.79 -3.82 -12.89
CA ALA A 122 -3.31 -4.79 -13.83
C ALA A 122 -3.06 -6.20 -13.30
N PHE A 123 -4.13 -7.01 -13.20
CA PHE A 123 -4.04 -8.41 -12.83
C PHE A 123 -3.42 -9.23 -13.96
N THR A 124 -2.49 -10.10 -13.64
CA THR A 124 -1.88 -11.03 -14.57
C THR A 124 -2.38 -12.44 -14.27
N PRO A 125 -3.25 -13.02 -15.09
CA PRO A 125 -3.75 -14.38 -14.85
C PRO A 125 -2.64 -15.42 -14.93
N LEU A 126 -2.76 -16.48 -14.12
CA LEU A 126 -1.90 -17.66 -14.19
C LEU A 126 -2.69 -18.82 -14.83
N ALA A 127 -2.08 -19.48 -15.81
CA ALA A 127 -2.73 -20.56 -16.53
C ALA A 127 -3.17 -21.69 -15.58
N GLY A 128 -4.43 -22.10 -15.69
CA GLY A 128 -5.00 -23.15 -14.83
C GLY A 128 -5.35 -22.73 -13.40
N VAL A 129 -5.13 -21.48 -13.03
CA VAL A 129 -5.45 -20.95 -11.69
C VAL A 129 -6.57 -19.92 -11.83
N PRO A 130 -7.72 -20.10 -11.17
CA PRO A 130 -8.79 -19.10 -11.19
C PRO A 130 -8.34 -17.81 -10.51
N ALA A 131 -8.88 -16.67 -10.97
CA ALA A 131 -8.67 -15.39 -10.29
C ALA A 131 -9.22 -15.45 -8.85
N PRO A 132 -8.62 -14.69 -7.92
CA PRO A 132 -9.11 -14.66 -6.54
C PRO A 132 -10.54 -14.09 -6.45
N GLU A 133 -11.26 -14.53 -5.43
CA GLU A 133 -12.56 -13.97 -5.07
C GLU A 133 -12.41 -12.70 -4.22
N PRO A 134 -13.47 -11.88 -4.07
CA PRO A 134 -13.47 -10.76 -3.13
C PRO A 134 -13.08 -11.20 -1.72
N LEU A 135 -12.23 -10.42 -1.06
CA LEU A 135 -11.77 -10.71 0.30
C LEU A 135 -11.91 -9.48 1.17
N PHE A 136 -12.41 -9.65 2.39
CA PHE A 136 -12.46 -8.62 3.42
C PHE A 136 -11.73 -9.11 4.66
N GLY A 137 -11.04 -8.21 5.33
CA GLY A 137 -10.33 -8.56 6.55
C GLY A 137 -10.12 -7.34 7.46
N GLN A 138 -9.61 -7.63 8.64
CA GLN A 138 -9.26 -6.64 9.64
C GLN A 138 -7.86 -6.93 10.15
N GLU A 139 -6.98 -5.92 10.14
CA GLU A 139 -5.58 -6.09 10.54
C GLU A 139 -5.42 -6.64 11.96
N GLN A 140 -6.30 -6.21 12.88
CA GLN A 140 -6.23 -6.66 14.29
C GLN A 140 -6.46 -8.17 14.46
N ASP A 141 -7.15 -8.80 13.49
CA ASP A 141 -7.44 -10.24 13.54
C ASP A 141 -6.27 -11.08 13.00
N LEU A 142 -5.26 -10.43 12.41
CA LEU A 142 -4.08 -11.08 11.89
C LEU A 142 -2.98 -11.19 12.96
N VAL A 143 -2.38 -12.37 13.04
CA VAL A 143 -1.22 -12.60 13.92
C VAL A 143 0.05 -12.11 13.20
N GLY A 144 0.84 -11.28 13.89
CA GLY A 144 2.17 -10.91 13.43
C GLY A 144 3.14 -12.08 13.61
N VAL A 145 3.84 -12.45 12.53
CA VAL A 145 4.83 -13.52 12.55
C VAL A 145 6.24 -12.92 12.58
N PRO A 146 7.18 -13.41 13.43
CA PRO A 146 8.56 -12.98 13.42
C PRO A 146 9.20 -13.12 12.03
N PHE A 147 9.73 -12.01 11.52
CA PHE A 147 10.36 -12.00 10.19
C PHE A 147 11.75 -12.64 10.27
N LEU A 148 11.93 -13.75 9.56
CA LEU A 148 13.18 -14.55 9.59
C LEU A 148 13.64 -14.92 11.03
N GLY A 149 12.67 -15.07 11.95
CA GLY A 149 12.95 -15.44 13.35
C GLY A 149 13.23 -14.25 14.28
N ASP A 150 13.20 -13.01 13.79
CA ASP A 150 13.37 -11.82 14.61
C ASP A 150 12.02 -11.38 15.24
N GLU A 151 11.88 -11.58 16.55
CA GLU A 151 10.70 -11.17 17.31
C GLU A 151 10.52 -9.64 17.41
N ALA A 152 11.57 -8.88 17.14
CA ALA A 152 11.50 -7.42 17.11
C ALA A 152 11.00 -6.87 15.76
N ALA A 153 10.82 -7.72 14.75
CA ALA A 153 10.30 -7.39 13.43
C ALA A 153 9.15 -8.34 13.06
N LEU A 154 7.91 -7.88 13.23
CA LEU A 154 6.71 -8.70 13.00
C LEU A 154 6.07 -8.38 11.66
N LEU A 155 5.72 -9.43 10.90
CA LEU A 155 5.05 -9.33 9.60
C LEU A 155 3.61 -9.85 9.70
N LYS A 156 2.65 -9.03 9.27
CA LYS A 156 1.26 -9.43 9.02
C LYS A 156 1.01 -9.50 7.52
N THR A 157 0.41 -10.59 7.05
CA THR A 157 0.07 -10.79 5.64
C THR A 157 -1.43 -10.58 5.45
N LEU A 158 -1.82 -9.57 4.65
CA LEU A 158 -3.23 -9.21 4.45
C LEU A 158 -3.91 -10.09 3.40
N LEU A 159 -3.19 -10.48 2.36
CA LEU A 159 -3.70 -11.36 1.31
C LEU A 159 -3.09 -12.75 1.44
N PRO A 160 -3.82 -13.84 1.15
CA PRO A 160 -3.27 -15.19 1.18
C PRO A 160 -2.03 -15.35 0.29
N ASP A 161 -1.00 -16.01 0.79
CA ASP A 161 0.21 -16.33 0.03
C ASP A 161 -0.02 -17.60 -0.80
N ILE A 162 -0.79 -17.45 -1.87
CA ILE A 162 -1.14 -18.54 -2.81
C ILE A 162 -0.99 -18.05 -4.26
N PRO A 163 -0.76 -18.96 -5.23
CA PRO A 163 -0.52 -18.61 -6.63
C PRO A 163 -1.64 -17.83 -7.33
N ALA A 164 -2.87 -17.83 -6.79
CA ALA A 164 -3.99 -17.08 -7.36
C ALA A 164 -3.76 -15.56 -7.31
N PHE A 165 -3.12 -15.05 -6.24
CA PHE A 165 -2.80 -13.63 -6.12
C PHE A 165 -1.49 -13.30 -6.85
N ASP A 166 -1.46 -12.19 -7.58
CA ASP A 166 -0.25 -11.63 -8.20
C ASP A 166 0.20 -10.32 -7.52
N MET A 167 -0.48 -9.93 -6.43
CA MET A 167 0.00 -8.95 -5.46
C MET A 167 0.01 -9.53 -4.05
N ALA A 168 0.93 -9.08 -3.23
CA ALA A 168 0.91 -9.23 -1.79
C ALA A 168 0.86 -7.86 -1.14
N VAL A 169 0.11 -7.74 -0.05
CA VAL A 169 0.09 -6.55 0.80
C VAL A 169 0.29 -6.98 2.23
N ASN A 170 1.32 -6.43 2.86
CA ASN A 170 1.74 -6.81 4.19
C ASN A 170 1.96 -5.58 5.06
N ILE A 171 1.97 -5.79 6.39
CA ILE A 171 2.32 -4.77 7.36
C ILE A 171 3.50 -5.26 8.19
N PHE A 172 4.58 -4.51 8.17
CA PHE A 172 5.67 -4.67 9.12
C PHE A 172 5.46 -3.82 10.37
N THR A 173 5.84 -4.38 11.50
CA THR A 173 6.00 -3.67 12.77
C THR A 173 7.39 -3.94 13.30
N PHE A 174 8.21 -2.89 13.43
CA PHE A 174 9.56 -2.95 13.97
C PHE A 174 9.60 -2.29 15.34
N MET A 175 10.10 -3.00 16.33
CA MET A 175 10.39 -2.40 17.63
C MET A 175 11.52 -1.38 17.52
N PRO A 176 11.66 -0.42 18.44
CA PRO A 176 12.76 0.55 18.42
C PRO A 176 14.12 -0.12 18.33
N GLY A 177 14.92 0.26 17.33
CA GLY A 177 16.23 -0.33 17.05
C GLY A 177 16.21 -1.59 16.16
N ALA A 178 15.06 -2.18 15.92
CA ALA A 178 14.95 -3.34 15.02
C ALA A 178 15.20 -2.93 13.56
N THR A 179 15.76 -3.87 12.79
CA THR A 179 16.19 -3.64 11.40
C THR A 179 15.68 -4.76 10.49
N LEU A 180 15.68 -4.52 9.18
CA LEU A 180 15.75 -5.64 8.24
C LEU A 180 17.10 -6.36 8.45
N PRO A 181 17.13 -7.69 8.42
CA PRO A 181 18.35 -8.45 8.77
C PRO A 181 19.48 -8.27 7.76
N MET A 182 19.17 -7.85 6.55
CA MET A 182 20.13 -7.62 5.47
C MET A 182 19.63 -6.55 4.51
N VAL A 183 20.52 -6.06 3.65
CA VAL A 183 20.12 -5.26 2.48
C VAL A 183 19.44 -6.21 1.50
N GLU A 184 18.14 -6.01 1.29
CA GLU A 184 17.36 -6.80 0.37
C GLU A 184 17.51 -6.26 -1.07
N THR A 185 17.55 -7.18 -2.03
CA THR A 185 17.43 -6.89 -3.45
C THR A 185 16.75 -8.06 -4.13
N HIS A 186 15.68 -7.81 -4.88
CA HIS A 186 14.87 -8.84 -5.51
C HIS A 186 14.08 -8.28 -6.70
N LEU A 187 13.47 -9.16 -7.49
CA LEU A 187 12.71 -8.82 -8.69
C LEU A 187 11.44 -8.02 -8.40
N MET A 188 10.82 -8.23 -7.23
CA MET A 188 9.57 -7.58 -6.88
C MET A 188 9.80 -6.08 -6.67
N GLU A 189 8.87 -5.27 -7.19
CA GLU A 189 8.79 -3.85 -6.84
C GLU A 189 7.96 -3.64 -5.58
N HIS A 190 8.14 -2.51 -4.91
CA HIS A 190 7.37 -2.14 -3.73
C HIS A 190 6.71 -0.78 -3.84
N GLY A 191 5.52 -0.69 -3.25
CA GLY A 191 4.89 0.57 -2.86
C GLY A 191 4.63 0.54 -1.36
N MET A 192 5.11 1.52 -0.64
CA MET A 192 5.07 1.54 0.82
C MET A 192 4.44 2.82 1.36
N LEU A 193 3.80 2.72 2.51
CA LEU A 193 3.36 3.87 3.32
C LEU A 193 3.75 3.64 4.78
N MET A 194 4.51 4.56 5.34
CA MET A 194 4.75 4.60 6.79
C MET A 194 3.45 4.92 7.52
N LEU A 195 2.93 3.97 8.30
CA LEU A 195 1.70 4.12 9.08
C LEU A 195 1.96 4.84 10.42
N ASN A 196 3.03 4.45 11.11
CA ASN A 196 3.39 4.96 12.41
C ASN A 196 4.91 5.00 12.59
N GLY A 197 5.37 5.81 13.54
CA GLY A 197 6.77 5.84 13.94
C GLY A 197 7.68 6.51 12.90
N GLN A 198 8.94 6.18 12.98
CA GLN A 198 10.00 6.76 12.15
C GLN A 198 11.17 5.79 12.01
N GLY A 199 12.01 6.04 11.03
CA GLY A 199 13.20 5.22 10.80
C GLY A 199 14.17 5.86 9.84
N ILE A 200 15.17 5.10 9.47
CA ILE A 200 16.08 5.40 8.36
C ILE A 200 15.89 4.29 7.32
N TYR A 201 15.62 4.68 6.10
CA TYR A 201 15.50 3.79 4.96
C TYR A 201 16.68 3.97 4.02
N ARG A 202 17.40 2.89 3.71
CA ARG A 202 18.34 2.86 2.61
C ARG A 202 17.59 2.52 1.32
N LEU A 203 17.77 3.34 0.29
CA LEU A 203 17.19 3.17 -1.04
C LEU A 203 18.32 3.31 -2.07
N ALA A 204 18.68 2.22 -2.74
CA ALA A 204 19.91 2.13 -3.51
C ALA A 204 21.14 2.48 -2.64
N ASP A 205 21.85 3.57 -2.95
CA ASP A 205 23.02 4.03 -2.19
C ASP A 205 22.69 5.21 -1.26
N ASP A 206 21.45 5.70 -1.28
CA ASP A 206 21.02 6.85 -0.50
C ASP A 206 20.32 6.44 0.81
N TRP A 207 20.47 7.29 1.84
CA TRP A 207 19.90 7.10 3.17
C TRP A 207 18.89 8.22 3.48
N HIS A 208 17.67 7.83 3.81
CA HIS A 208 16.58 8.78 4.01
C HIS A 208 15.96 8.61 5.40
N PRO A 209 15.89 9.67 6.21
CA PRO A 209 14.98 9.71 7.35
C PRO A 209 13.54 9.62 6.84
N VAL A 210 12.77 8.70 7.43
CA VAL A 210 11.35 8.47 7.08
C VAL A 210 10.49 8.50 8.32
N GLN A 211 9.24 8.91 8.17
CA GLN A 211 8.28 9.02 9.26
C GLN A 211 6.85 8.73 8.79
N ALA A 212 5.93 8.62 9.73
CA ALA A 212 4.51 8.41 9.43
C ALA A 212 3.99 9.37 8.35
N GLY A 213 3.29 8.83 7.36
CA GLY A 213 2.78 9.53 6.19
C GLY A 213 3.71 9.54 4.97
N ASP A 214 4.99 9.21 5.11
CA ASP A 214 5.90 9.09 3.98
C ASP A 214 5.58 7.84 3.16
N ALA A 215 5.56 7.98 1.83
CA ALA A 215 5.39 6.88 0.89
C ALA A 215 6.69 6.65 0.12
N ILE A 216 6.98 5.38 -0.18
CA ILE A 216 8.18 4.98 -0.91
C ILE A 216 7.78 4.05 -2.06
N TRP A 217 8.34 4.31 -3.24
CA TRP A 217 8.39 3.36 -4.34
C TRP A 217 9.79 2.82 -4.48
N MET A 218 9.91 1.51 -4.66
CA MET A 218 11.16 0.82 -4.96
C MET A 218 10.98 -0.03 -6.20
N ALA A 219 11.75 0.27 -7.24
CA ALA A 219 11.76 -0.50 -8.49
C ALA A 219 12.39 -1.90 -8.27
N PRO A 220 12.17 -2.84 -9.19
CA PRO A 220 12.85 -4.13 -9.19
C PRO A 220 14.36 -3.97 -8.99
N PHE A 221 14.93 -4.84 -8.15
CA PHE A 221 16.37 -4.86 -7.80
C PHE A 221 16.90 -3.58 -7.16
N CYS A 222 16.05 -2.68 -6.67
CA CYS A 222 16.51 -1.56 -5.83
C CYS A 222 17.00 -2.11 -4.49
N PRO A 223 18.29 -1.97 -4.13
CA PRO A 223 18.75 -2.34 -2.79
C PRO A 223 18.01 -1.53 -1.73
N GLN A 224 17.53 -2.21 -0.70
CA GLN A 224 16.70 -1.61 0.35
C GLN A 224 17.04 -2.16 1.71
N TRP A 225 16.97 -1.31 2.72
CA TRP A 225 17.17 -1.69 4.11
C TRP A 225 16.50 -0.66 5.02
N PHE A 226 16.01 -1.11 6.18
CA PHE A 226 15.29 -0.27 7.12
C PHE A 226 15.77 -0.50 8.54
N VAL A 227 15.83 0.57 9.33
CA VAL A 227 15.97 0.55 10.79
C VAL A 227 14.93 1.47 11.43
N ALA A 228 14.20 0.94 12.41
CA ALA A 228 13.29 1.72 13.23
C ALA A 228 14.10 2.60 14.22
N THR A 229 13.82 3.90 14.24
CA THR A 229 14.42 4.85 15.17
C THR A 229 13.36 5.44 16.09
N GLY A 230 13.79 6.13 17.15
CA GLY A 230 12.86 6.70 18.12
C GLY A 230 12.54 5.74 19.26
N LYS A 231 11.44 6.00 19.97
CA LYS A 231 11.06 5.30 21.22
C LYS A 231 9.76 4.49 21.09
N THR A 232 9.11 4.56 19.96
CA THR A 232 7.87 3.84 19.66
C THR A 232 8.08 2.94 18.43
N PRO A 233 7.33 1.84 18.29
CA PRO A 233 7.42 0.98 17.12
C PRO A 233 7.19 1.74 15.81
N ALA A 234 7.96 1.42 14.78
CA ALA A 234 7.73 1.87 13.42
C ALA A 234 6.89 0.83 12.68
N ARG A 235 5.87 1.30 11.94
CA ARG A 235 4.99 0.43 11.16
C ARG A 235 4.83 0.97 9.76
N TYR A 236 4.89 0.07 8.79
CA TYR A 236 4.54 0.40 7.41
C TYR A 236 3.74 -0.70 6.74
N ILE A 237 2.79 -0.30 5.89
CA ILE A 237 2.11 -1.17 4.94
C ILE A 237 2.82 -1.10 3.61
N TYR A 238 2.97 -2.26 2.94
CA TYR A 238 3.59 -2.28 1.62
C TYR A 238 2.93 -3.29 0.69
N TYR A 239 2.87 -2.90 -0.57
CA TYR A 239 2.56 -3.72 -1.72
C TYR A 239 3.84 -4.31 -2.29
N LYS A 240 3.76 -5.53 -2.82
CA LYS A 240 4.74 -6.11 -3.76
C LYS A 240 4.01 -6.97 -4.81
N ASP A 241 4.56 -7.04 -6.01
CA ASP A 241 4.14 -8.03 -7.00
C ASP A 241 4.72 -9.40 -6.68
N VAL A 242 3.92 -10.45 -6.87
CA VAL A 242 4.30 -11.82 -6.51
C VAL A 242 3.78 -12.81 -7.56
N ASN A 243 4.30 -14.04 -7.53
CA ASN A 243 3.77 -15.20 -8.28
C ASN A 243 3.70 -15.02 -9.81
N ARG A 244 4.39 -14.01 -10.37
CA ARG A 244 4.44 -13.73 -11.81
C ARG A 244 5.86 -13.32 -12.23
N ASP A 245 6.84 -14.09 -11.75
CA ASP A 245 8.23 -13.87 -12.08
C ASP A 245 8.50 -14.24 -13.54
N ALA A 246 8.91 -13.27 -14.34
CA ALA A 246 9.27 -13.49 -15.74
C ALA A 246 10.53 -14.35 -15.93
N LEU A 247 11.33 -14.56 -14.87
CA LEU A 247 12.53 -15.40 -14.91
C LEU A 247 12.23 -16.86 -14.54
N VAL A 248 11.06 -17.12 -13.98
CA VAL A 248 10.59 -18.47 -13.69
C VAL A 248 9.54 -18.83 -14.73
N SER A 249 9.91 -19.67 -15.69
CA SER A 249 8.94 -20.23 -16.65
C SER A 249 7.89 -21.03 -15.88
N PRO A 250 6.59 -20.88 -16.22
CA PRO A 250 5.52 -21.67 -15.63
C PRO A 250 5.64 -23.15 -16.00
#